data_33d17ee4de94a277060930b4d08efd89
#
_entry.id   33d17ee4de94a277060930b4d08efd89
#
_cell.length_a   1.000
_cell.length_b   1.000
_cell.length_c   1.000
_cell.angle_alpha   90.00
_cell.angle_beta   90.00
_cell.angle_gamma   90.00
#
_symmetry.space_group_name_H-M   'P 1'
#
loop_
_entity.id
_entity.type
_entity.pdbx_description
1 polymer ?
#
loop_
_entity_poly.entity_id
_entity_poly.type
_entity_poly.pdbx_seq_one_letter_code
_entity_poly.pdbx_strand_id
1 'polypeptide(L)'
;MERLGPVFPLLGGWRSSSVRHARSEEERLVSQYVSRLGRRSPAASPRLRLHRRPRRVAMLSVHTSPLHQPGTGDAGGMNVYIVELAQRLAAINIEVEIFTRATSGGLPPSVQLAPGVLVRHVDAGPYEGLAKEDLPAQLCAFTHGVMQAWAGHRPGHYDLVHSHYWLSGHVGWLAAQRWGAPLVHAMHTMAKVKNANLADGDTPEPAARVIGETQIVAASDRLIANTAEEADELVRHYAADPAKVAVVHPGVNLDRFRPFPKGTEPGPGERVDARAAARARLGLPQDALIPLFAGRIQPLKAPDILLRAVAVLLDERPELRSRILVPVVGGPSGSGLAKPEGLQKLAARLGIADVVRFRPPVGQEQLADWFRAASVLVMPSYSESFGLVAIEAQAAGTPVLAAAVGGLPVAVRDGHTGRLVQGHDPAAYARVLRDFADNPELTPRMGDAAARHAQSFGWDSAAAATADVYTAAIHAHRRRVRSHHG
;
A
#
# COMPACT_ATOMS: atom_id res chain seq x y z
N MET A 1 67.84 3.12 20.67
CA MET A 1 67.71 1.80 21.29
C MET A 1 66.38 1.26 20.78
N GLU A 2 66.54 0.49 19.78
CA GLU A 2 66.28 -0.91 19.43
C GLU A 2 64.78 -1.13 19.12
N ARG A 3 64.41 -1.17 17.86
CA ARG A 3 64.37 -2.34 16.92
C ARG A 3 63.76 -3.60 17.55
N LEU A 4 62.60 -4.01 17.02
CA LEU A 4 62.43 -5.30 16.34
C LEU A 4 60.99 -5.46 15.85
N GLY A 5 60.80 -5.63 14.54
CA GLY A 5 59.58 -6.12 13.94
C GLY A 5 59.56 -7.65 13.91
N PRO A 6 58.47 -8.22 13.51
CA PRO A 6 58.55 -9.51 12.83
C PRO A 6 57.95 -9.53 11.44
N VAL A 7 58.60 -10.30 10.65
CA VAL A 7 58.52 -10.76 9.28
C VAL A 7 57.22 -11.54 9.03
N PHE A 8 56.52 -11.27 7.94
CA PHE A 8 55.52 -12.13 7.35
C PHE A 8 56.14 -13.09 6.34
N PRO A 9 55.78 -14.37 6.29
CA PRO A 9 56.05 -15.23 5.13
C PRO A 9 54.84 -15.19 4.14
N LEU A 10 55.18 -14.99 2.89
CA LEU A 10 54.40 -15.22 1.69
C LEU A 10 54.17 -16.72 1.48
N LEU A 11 52.93 -17.16 1.35
CA LEU A 11 52.48 -18.38 0.66
C LEU A 11 51.11 -18.08 0.11
N GLY A 12 50.84 -18.11 -1.16
CA GLY A 12 50.85 -19.17 -2.07
C GLY A 12 49.50 -19.20 -2.75
N GLY A 13 49.42 -19.03 -4.04
CA GLY A 13 48.27 -18.84 -4.90
C GLY A 13 47.07 -19.80 -4.64
N TRP A 14 45.92 -19.24 -4.60
CA TRP A 14 44.64 -19.96 -4.77
C TRP A 14 44.10 -19.69 -6.17
N ARG A 15 43.97 -20.78 -6.91
CA ARG A 15 43.56 -20.83 -8.31
C ARG A 15 42.08 -20.42 -8.48
N SER A 16 41.81 -19.57 -9.44
CA SER A 16 40.54 -18.96 -9.83
C SER A 16 39.57 -19.91 -10.54
N SER A 17 39.43 -21.17 -10.13
CA SER A 17 38.55 -22.13 -10.80
C SER A 17 37.24 -22.45 -10.04
N SER A 18 37.17 -22.20 -8.74
CA SER A 18 35.99 -22.56 -7.94
C SER A 18 34.84 -21.52 -7.99
N VAL A 19 35.16 -20.26 -8.26
CA VAL A 19 34.12 -19.20 -8.31
C VAL A 19 33.30 -19.23 -9.61
N ARG A 20 33.87 -19.76 -10.70
CA ARG A 20 33.13 -19.88 -11.97
C ARG A 20 32.15 -21.07 -12.00
N HIS A 21 32.38 -22.13 -11.22
CA HIS A 21 31.48 -23.26 -11.15
C HIS A 21 30.25 -22.95 -10.30
N ALA A 22 30.40 -22.22 -9.20
CA ALA A 22 29.29 -21.85 -8.34
C ALA A 22 28.28 -20.91 -9.06
N ARG A 23 28.78 -19.93 -9.84
CA ARG A 23 27.91 -19.05 -10.65
C ARG A 23 27.13 -19.80 -11.74
N SER A 24 27.69 -20.81 -12.34
CA SER A 24 27.00 -21.59 -13.40
C SER A 24 25.92 -22.53 -12.84
N GLU A 25 26.04 -22.97 -11.60
CA GLU A 25 25.02 -23.78 -10.94
C GLU A 25 23.85 -22.94 -10.45
N GLU A 26 24.09 -21.75 -9.89
CA GLU A 26 23.03 -20.80 -9.54
C GLU A 26 22.23 -20.34 -10.78
N GLU A 27 22.89 -20.00 -11.87
CA GLU A 27 22.21 -19.63 -13.12
C GLU A 27 21.41 -20.79 -13.72
N ARG A 28 21.88 -22.04 -13.60
CA ARG A 28 21.14 -23.22 -14.02
C ARG A 28 19.92 -23.50 -13.14
N LEU A 29 20.04 -23.33 -11.82
CA LEU A 29 18.93 -23.49 -10.89
C LEU A 29 17.85 -22.41 -11.10
N VAL A 30 18.24 -21.18 -11.30
CA VAL A 30 17.31 -20.07 -11.63
C VAL A 30 16.63 -20.32 -12.99
N SER A 31 17.37 -20.75 -14.02
CA SER A 31 16.82 -21.07 -15.34
C SER A 31 15.88 -22.27 -15.30
N GLN A 32 16.16 -23.31 -14.51
CA GLN A 32 15.25 -24.43 -14.31
C GLN A 32 14.00 -24.06 -13.52
N TYR A 33 14.11 -23.12 -12.59
CA TYR A 33 12.95 -22.61 -11.83
C TYR A 33 12.03 -21.78 -12.72
N VAL A 34 12.58 -20.88 -13.51
CA VAL A 34 11.83 -20.06 -14.49
C VAL A 34 11.19 -20.92 -15.57
N SER A 35 11.86 -21.97 -16.06
CA SER A 35 11.29 -22.89 -17.07
C SER A 35 10.18 -23.80 -16.49
N ARG A 36 10.17 -24.07 -15.18
CA ARG A 36 9.07 -24.79 -14.51
C ARG A 36 7.84 -23.91 -14.27
N LEU A 37 8.00 -22.60 -14.14
CA LEU A 37 6.88 -21.65 -14.04
C LEU A 37 6.21 -21.36 -15.39
N GLY A 38 6.96 -21.48 -16.50
CA GLY A 38 6.48 -21.17 -17.86
C GLY A 38 5.74 -22.28 -18.59
N ARG A 39 5.60 -23.49 -18.04
CA ARG A 39 4.93 -24.63 -18.69
C ARG A 39 3.89 -25.29 -17.79
N ARG A 40 2.81 -24.60 -17.50
CA ARG A 40 1.55 -25.24 -17.11
C ARG A 40 0.47 -24.80 -18.08
N SER A 41 0.28 -25.58 -19.15
CA SER A 41 -0.98 -25.63 -19.89
C SER A 41 -2.12 -25.90 -18.90
N PRO A 42 -3.33 -25.35 -19.14
CA PRO A 42 -4.48 -25.66 -18.31
C PRO A 42 -4.89 -27.10 -18.54
N ALA A 43 -4.27 -28.04 -17.81
CA ALA A 43 -4.81 -29.38 -17.68
C ALA A 43 -6.10 -29.28 -16.86
N ALA A 44 -7.15 -29.92 -17.35
CA ALA A 44 -8.49 -29.98 -16.79
C ALA A 44 -8.48 -30.06 -15.27
N SER A 45 -9.12 -29.09 -14.63
CA SER A 45 -9.30 -28.98 -13.18
C SER A 45 -9.82 -30.30 -12.62
N PRO A 46 -9.14 -30.95 -11.64
CA PRO A 46 -9.77 -31.98 -10.87
C PRO A 46 -11.00 -31.34 -10.21
N ARG A 47 -12.15 -31.96 -10.30
CA ARG A 47 -13.40 -31.53 -9.63
C ARG A 47 -13.06 -31.14 -8.20
N LEU A 48 -12.96 -29.82 -7.94
CA LEU A 48 -12.79 -29.24 -6.62
C LEU A 48 -13.96 -29.75 -5.78
N ARG A 49 -13.66 -30.63 -4.84
CA ARG A 49 -14.59 -30.92 -3.73
C ARG A 49 -14.96 -29.54 -3.18
N LEU A 50 -16.25 -29.26 -3.01
CA LEU A 50 -16.79 -28.03 -2.43
C LEU A 50 -16.07 -27.75 -1.10
N HIS A 51 -14.98 -26.98 -1.18
CA HIS A 51 -14.24 -26.56 -0.01
C HIS A 51 -15.06 -25.43 0.62
N ARG A 52 -15.54 -25.68 1.83
CA ARG A 52 -16.40 -24.73 2.55
C ARG A 52 -15.61 -23.44 2.77
N ARG A 53 -16.03 -22.34 2.14
CA ARG A 53 -15.50 -21.01 2.40
C ARG A 53 -15.58 -20.67 3.88
N PRO A 54 -14.66 -19.84 4.43
CA PRO A 54 -14.82 -19.35 5.80
C PRO A 54 -16.15 -18.61 5.94
N ARG A 55 -16.73 -18.63 7.14
CA ARG A 55 -17.97 -17.92 7.45
C ARG A 55 -17.68 -16.65 8.25
N ARG A 56 -16.65 -16.69 9.10
CA ARG A 56 -16.32 -15.58 10.00
C ARG A 56 -14.83 -15.42 10.17
N VAL A 57 -14.36 -14.18 10.03
CA VAL A 57 -12.95 -13.79 10.10
C VAL A 57 -12.76 -12.78 11.22
N ALA A 58 -11.79 -13.01 12.10
CA ALA A 58 -11.27 -11.99 12.99
C ALA A 58 -10.17 -11.21 12.27
N MET A 59 -10.41 -9.94 12.00
CA MET A 59 -9.45 -9.05 11.35
C MET A 59 -8.83 -8.11 12.38
N LEU A 60 -7.50 -7.90 12.33
CA LEU A 60 -6.80 -7.12 13.34
C LEU A 60 -6.13 -5.89 12.72
N SER A 61 -6.42 -4.71 13.29
CA SER A 61 -5.83 -3.41 12.93
C SER A 61 -5.53 -2.61 14.19
N VAL A 62 -4.39 -2.89 14.85
CA VAL A 62 -4.04 -2.35 16.17
C VAL A 62 -3.77 -0.85 16.14
N HIS A 63 -2.86 -0.40 15.25
CA HIS A 63 -2.25 0.94 15.31
C HIS A 63 -3.10 2.04 14.67
N THR A 64 -4.08 1.69 13.86
CA THR A 64 -4.98 2.65 13.22
C THR A 64 -6.38 2.06 13.07
N SER A 65 -7.39 2.83 13.45
CA SER A 65 -8.78 2.40 13.33
C SER A 65 -9.26 2.50 11.87
N PRO A 66 -9.95 1.47 11.34
CA PRO A 66 -10.56 1.55 10.01
C PRO A 66 -11.61 2.66 9.89
N LEU A 67 -12.09 3.19 11.01
CA LEU A 67 -13.05 4.30 11.04
C LEU A 67 -12.41 5.68 10.91
N HIS A 68 -11.08 5.78 11.02
CA HIS A 68 -10.37 7.05 10.85
C HIS A 68 -10.34 7.47 9.38
N GLN A 69 -10.46 8.78 9.15
CA GLN A 69 -10.36 9.34 7.80
C GLN A 69 -8.96 9.13 7.22
N PRO A 70 -8.84 8.49 6.03
CA PRO A 70 -7.56 8.36 5.35
C PRO A 70 -6.91 9.72 5.08
N GLY A 71 -5.57 9.78 5.23
CA GLY A 71 -4.81 11.02 5.07
C GLY A 71 -4.60 11.80 6.37
N THR A 72 -5.15 11.34 7.51
CA THR A 72 -4.94 11.93 8.83
C THR A 72 -4.09 11.02 9.71
N GLY A 73 -3.08 11.56 10.39
CA GLY A 73 -2.18 10.80 11.26
C GLY A 73 -1.63 9.55 10.56
N ASP A 74 -1.80 8.38 11.18
CA ASP A 74 -1.38 7.09 10.61
C ASP A 74 -2.42 6.46 9.67
N ALA A 75 -3.62 7.03 9.58
CA ALA A 75 -4.65 6.50 8.69
C ALA A 75 -4.31 6.77 7.21
N GLY A 76 -4.30 5.73 6.40
CA GLY A 76 -3.91 5.81 4.99
C GLY A 76 -4.44 4.64 4.16
N GLY A 77 -3.66 4.19 3.19
CA GLY A 77 -4.03 3.11 2.27
C GLY A 77 -4.43 1.81 2.98
N MET A 78 -3.81 1.47 4.12
CA MET A 78 -4.17 0.29 4.89
C MET A 78 -5.61 0.38 5.45
N ASN A 79 -6.05 1.56 5.88
CA ASN A 79 -7.43 1.76 6.36
C ASN A 79 -8.43 1.55 5.23
N VAL A 80 -8.16 2.12 4.05
CA VAL A 80 -8.96 1.90 2.84
C VAL A 80 -9.01 0.42 2.49
N TYR A 81 -7.84 -0.25 2.47
CA TYR A 81 -7.73 -1.68 2.19
C TYR A 81 -8.60 -2.52 3.13
N ILE A 82 -8.51 -2.29 4.44
CA ILE A 82 -9.25 -3.06 5.44
C ILE A 82 -10.77 -2.86 5.28
N VAL A 83 -11.22 -1.62 5.12
CA VAL A 83 -12.64 -1.28 4.98
C VAL A 83 -13.22 -1.90 3.71
N GLU A 84 -12.60 -1.66 2.57
CA GLU A 84 -13.12 -2.14 1.28
C GLU A 84 -13.07 -3.66 1.19
N LEU A 85 -11.99 -4.30 1.65
CA LEU A 85 -11.88 -5.76 1.69
C LEU A 85 -12.94 -6.37 2.60
N ALA A 86 -13.13 -5.84 3.82
CA ALA A 86 -14.09 -6.37 4.78
C ALA A 86 -15.52 -6.28 4.22
N GLN A 87 -15.90 -5.17 3.60
CA GLN A 87 -17.23 -4.99 2.98
C GLN A 87 -17.47 -5.97 1.84
N ARG A 88 -16.45 -6.19 0.98
CA ARG A 88 -16.55 -7.15 -0.15
C ARG A 88 -16.56 -8.61 0.32
N LEU A 89 -15.83 -8.94 1.38
CA LEU A 89 -15.92 -10.26 2.02
C LEU A 89 -17.31 -10.50 2.59
N ALA A 90 -17.90 -9.52 3.26
CA ALA A 90 -19.26 -9.60 3.76
C ALA A 90 -20.30 -9.76 2.64
N ALA A 91 -20.13 -9.09 1.51
CA ALA A 91 -20.98 -9.23 0.33
C ALA A 91 -20.99 -10.66 -0.26
N ILE A 92 -19.92 -11.45 -0.03
CA ILE A 92 -19.83 -12.87 -0.41
C ILE A 92 -20.09 -13.82 0.79
N ASN A 93 -20.81 -13.35 1.81
CA ASN A 93 -21.25 -14.08 3.01
C ASN A 93 -20.07 -14.54 3.92
N ILE A 94 -19.01 -13.76 4.02
CA ILE A 94 -17.94 -13.93 4.99
C ILE A 94 -18.02 -12.78 6.00
N GLU A 95 -18.57 -13.04 7.18
CA GLU A 95 -18.66 -12.04 8.26
C GLU A 95 -17.25 -11.63 8.71
N VAL A 96 -17.05 -10.34 8.94
CA VAL A 96 -15.78 -9.78 9.40
C VAL A 96 -15.96 -9.01 10.69
N GLU A 97 -15.21 -9.37 11.72
CA GLU A 97 -15.08 -8.58 12.93
C GLU A 97 -13.68 -7.99 13.01
N ILE A 98 -13.60 -6.65 12.97
CA ILE A 98 -12.34 -5.91 12.95
C ILE A 98 -12.03 -5.42 14.35
N PHE A 99 -10.95 -5.88 14.95
CA PHE A 99 -10.46 -5.43 16.25
C PHE A 99 -9.48 -4.28 16.07
N THR A 100 -9.74 -3.16 16.72
CA THR A 100 -8.87 -1.98 16.69
C THR A 100 -8.76 -1.36 18.08
N ARG A 101 -7.69 -0.64 18.35
CA ARG A 101 -7.49 0.02 19.65
C ARG A 101 -8.47 1.19 19.82
N ALA A 102 -9.08 1.29 20.99
CA ALA A 102 -9.83 2.48 21.39
C ALA A 102 -8.86 3.67 21.56
N THR A 103 -9.19 4.77 20.91
CA THR A 103 -8.40 6.02 20.94
C THR A 103 -9.08 7.15 21.71
N SER A 104 -10.27 6.89 22.24
CA SER A 104 -11.02 7.81 23.12
C SER A 104 -11.92 6.99 24.03
N GLY A 105 -12.08 7.44 25.26
CA GLY A 105 -13.01 6.82 26.24
C GLY A 105 -14.48 6.98 25.89
N GLY A 106 -14.81 7.87 24.96
CA GLY A 106 -16.20 8.07 24.47
C GLY A 106 -16.58 7.15 23.30
N LEU A 107 -15.69 6.30 22.80
CA LEU A 107 -16.02 5.39 21.71
C LEU A 107 -16.93 4.25 22.20
N PRO A 108 -17.96 3.87 21.41
CA PRO A 108 -18.76 2.70 21.73
C PRO A 108 -17.90 1.43 21.65
N PRO A 109 -18.22 0.37 22.41
CA PRO A 109 -17.47 -0.89 22.37
C PRO A 109 -17.41 -1.52 20.98
N SER A 110 -18.41 -1.28 20.15
CA SER A 110 -18.43 -1.73 18.76
C SER A 110 -19.28 -0.83 17.87
N VAL A 111 -18.96 -0.81 16.57
CA VAL A 111 -19.65 -0.06 15.52
C VAL A 111 -19.93 -0.99 14.34
N GLN A 112 -21.19 -1.05 13.90
CA GLN A 112 -21.54 -1.72 12.65
C GLN A 112 -21.10 -0.85 11.47
N LEU A 113 -20.04 -1.25 10.78
CA LEU A 113 -19.49 -0.50 9.63
C LEU A 113 -20.34 -0.72 8.38
N ALA A 114 -20.78 -1.95 8.16
CA ALA A 114 -21.66 -2.36 7.07
C ALA A 114 -22.36 -3.69 7.47
N PRO A 115 -23.39 -4.13 6.75
CA PRO A 115 -23.96 -5.46 6.96
C PRO A 115 -22.88 -6.54 6.92
N GLY A 116 -22.75 -7.32 7.99
CA GLY A 116 -21.73 -8.37 8.12
C GLY A 116 -20.31 -7.88 8.47
N VAL A 117 -20.10 -6.57 8.72
CA VAL A 117 -18.81 -6.01 9.15
C VAL A 117 -18.97 -5.24 10.46
N LEU A 118 -18.38 -5.77 11.53
CA LEU A 118 -18.35 -5.16 12.87
C LEU A 118 -16.96 -4.63 13.19
N VAL A 119 -16.85 -3.41 13.69
CA VAL A 119 -15.61 -2.87 14.26
C VAL A 119 -15.73 -2.90 15.78
N ARG A 120 -14.79 -3.56 16.45
CA ARG A 120 -14.71 -3.64 17.90
C ARG A 120 -13.56 -2.81 18.41
N HIS A 121 -13.86 -1.90 19.34
CA HIS A 121 -12.84 -1.14 20.04
C HIS A 121 -12.32 -1.94 21.24
N VAL A 122 -11.01 -1.99 21.36
CA VAL A 122 -10.30 -2.71 22.42
C VAL A 122 -9.51 -1.70 23.24
N ASP A 123 -9.75 -1.69 24.55
CA ASP A 123 -9.00 -0.84 25.49
C ASP A 123 -7.58 -1.39 25.68
N ALA A 124 -6.60 -0.57 25.33
CA ALA A 124 -5.19 -0.93 25.47
C ALA A 124 -4.33 0.33 25.61
N GLY A 125 -3.86 0.56 26.83
CA GLY A 125 -3.10 1.75 27.20
C GLY A 125 -3.94 3.03 27.25
N PRO A 126 -3.31 4.19 27.34
CA PRO A 126 -4.00 5.48 27.35
C PRO A 126 -4.76 5.69 26.04
N TYR A 127 -5.93 6.29 26.12
CA TYR A 127 -6.74 6.57 24.94
C TYR A 127 -6.08 7.58 24.01
N GLU A 128 -5.52 8.66 24.59
CA GLU A 128 -4.95 9.78 23.85
C GLU A 128 -3.44 9.90 24.10
N GLY A 129 -2.75 10.57 23.20
CA GLY A 129 -1.31 10.92 23.37
C GLY A 129 -0.33 9.75 23.22
N LEU A 130 -0.80 8.53 22.91
CA LEU A 130 0.09 7.39 22.70
C LEU A 130 0.74 7.47 21.32
N ALA A 131 2.06 7.61 21.29
CA ALA A 131 2.81 7.57 20.04
C ALA A 131 2.81 6.15 19.44
N LYS A 132 2.96 6.05 18.13
CA LYS A 132 3.00 4.76 17.44
C LYS A 132 4.15 3.88 17.92
N GLU A 133 5.27 4.50 18.26
CA GLU A 133 6.48 3.86 18.78
C GLU A 133 6.26 3.21 20.13
N ASP A 134 5.27 3.67 20.90
CA ASP A 134 4.92 3.15 22.24
C ASP A 134 3.87 2.02 22.19
N LEU A 135 3.23 1.82 21.03
CA LEU A 135 2.21 0.77 20.84
C LEU A 135 2.71 -0.66 21.14
N PRO A 136 3.98 -1.03 20.88
CA PRO A 136 4.46 -2.37 21.22
C PRO A 136 4.26 -2.72 22.70
N ALA A 137 4.38 -1.75 23.60
CA ALA A 137 4.16 -1.95 25.04
C ALA A 137 2.69 -2.23 25.40
N GLN A 138 1.75 -1.93 24.51
CA GLN A 138 0.31 -2.12 24.73
C GLN A 138 -0.24 -3.42 24.13
N LEU A 139 0.58 -4.20 23.42
CA LEU A 139 0.11 -5.40 22.72
C LEU A 139 -0.43 -6.48 23.65
N CYS A 140 0.12 -6.61 24.87
CA CYS A 140 -0.41 -7.55 25.87
C CYS A 140 -1.84 -7.17 26.30
N ALA A 141 -2.07 -5.89 26.61
CA ALA A 141 -3.40 -5.38 26.98
C ALA A 141 -4.39 -5.54 25.82
N PHE A 142 -3.96 -5.20 24.60
CA PHE A 142 -4.79 -5.38 23.42
C PHE A 142 -5.13 -6.86 23.17
N THR A 143 -4.15 -7.76 23.28
CA THR A 143 -4.37 -9.21 23.15
C THR A 143 -5.38 -9.69 24.19
N HIS A 144 -5.24 -9.24 25.44
CA HIS A 144 -6.20 -9.59 26.49
C HIS A 144 -7.64 -9.17 26.13
N GLY A 145 -7.86 -7.95 25.66
CA GLY A 145 -9.18 -7.47 25.23
C GLY A 145 -9.76 -8.27 24.05
N VAL A 146 -8.91 -8.65 23.07
CA VAL A 146 -9.32 -9.55 21.97
C VAL A 146 -9.74 -10.92 22.51
N MET A 147 -9.00 -11.48 23.50
CA MET A 147 -9.36 -12.76 24.13
C MET A 147 -10.65 -12.66 24.96
N GLN A 148 -10.87 -11.56 25.66
CA GLN A 148 -12.11 -11.31 26.40
C GLN A 148 -13.32 -11.27 25.47
N ALA A 149 -13.21 -10.54 24.33
CA ALA A 149 -14.28 -10.49 23.34
C ALA A 149 -14.62 -11.89 22.79
N TRP A 150 -13.62 -12.75 22.60
CA TRP A 150 -13.82 -14.12 22.15
C TRP A 150 -14.38 -15.04 23.25
N ALA A 151 -14.08 -14.80 24.52
CA ALA A 151 -14.44 -15.71 25.63
C ALA A 151 -15.96 -15.97 25.75
N GLY A 152 -16.79 -15.06 25.25
CA GLY A 152 -18.26 -15.23 25.16
C GLY A 152 -18.72 -16.14 24.02
N HIS A 153 -17.83 -16.62 23.17
CA HIS A 153 -18.16 -17.41 21.99
C HIS A 153 -17.75 -18.88 22.14
N ARG A 154 -18.40 -19.74 21.34
CA ARG A 154 -18.03 -21.18 21.27
C ARG A 154 -16.69 -21.35 20.55
N PRO A 155 -15.90 -22.41 20.87
CA PRO A 155 -14.73 -22.77 20.09
C PRO A 155 -15.05 -22.86 18.59
N GLY A 156 -14.16 -22.36 17.73
CA GLY A 156 -14.39 -22.31 16.29
C GLY A 156 -15.35 -21.18 15.84
N HIS A 157 -15.56 -20.14 16.67
CA HIS A 157 -16.34 -18.96 16.31
C HIS A 157 -15.75 -18.24 15.10
N TYR A 158 -14.43 -18.01 15.08
CA TYR A 158 -13.69 -17.53 13.91
C TYR A 158 -13.08 -18.71 13.18
N ASP A 159 -13.23 -18.76 11.87
CA ASP A 159 -12.59 -19.77 11.01
C ASP A 159 -11.11 -19.47 10.78
N LEU A 160 -10.69 -18.20 10.90
CA LEU A 160 -9.30 -17.75 10.78
C LEU A 160 -9.11 -16.34 11.39
N VAL A 161 -7.83 -15.98 11.57
CA VAL A 161 -7.36 -14.64 11.93
C VAL A 161 -6.66 -14.03 10.71
N HIS A 162 -7.02 -12.78 10.34
CA HIS A 162 -6.30 -11.99 9.34
C HIS A 162 -5.74 -10.72 9.98
N SER A 163 -4.44 -10.62 10.08
CA SER A 163 -3.76 -9.49 10.71
C SER A 163 -3.09 -8.57 9.69
N HIS A 164 -3.16 -7.27 9.95
CA HIS A 164 -2.63 -6.22 9.09
C HIS A 164 -1.56 -5.43 9.82
N TYR A 165 -0.36 -5.37 9.26
CA TYR A 165 0.81 -4.73 9.83
C TYR A 165 1.39 -5.50 11.03
N TRP A 166 2.70 -5.34 11.29
CA TRP A 166 3.44 -6.16 12.24
C TRP A 166 2.89 -6.17 13.68
N LEU A 167 2.39 -5.02 14.18
CA LEU A 167 1.79 -4.96 15.53
C LEU A 167 0.57 -5.88 15.64
N SER A 168 -0.29 -5.85 14.63
CA SER A 168 -1.44 -6.74 14.55
C SER A 168 -1.03 -8.20 14.35
N GLY A 169 0.10 -8.42 13.69
CA GLY A 169 0.66 -9.75 13.47
C GLY A 169 0.98 -10.48 14.77
N HIS A 170 1.58 -9.80 15.75
CA HIS A 170 1.85 -10.39 17.06
C HIS A 170 0.58 -10.80 17.81
N VAL A 171 -0.40 -9.90 17.85
CA VAL A 171 -1.70 -10.20 18.45
C VAL A 171 -2.39 -11.35 17.71
N GLY A 172 -2.36 -11.31 16.38
CA GLY A 172 -2.95 -12.32 15.52
C GLY A 172 -2.34 -13.71 15.72
N TRP A 173 -1.02 -13.77 15.89
CA TRP A 173 -0.32 -15.01 16.19
C TRP A 173 -0.81 -15.64 17.51
N LEU A 174 -0.85 -14.85 18.58
CA LEU A 174 -1.33 -15.33 19.89
C LEU A 174 -2.81 -15.74 19.84
N ALA A 175 -3.66 -14.94 19.16
CA ALA A 175 -5.07 -15.25 18.99
C ALA A 175 -5.28 -16.54 18.18
N ALA A 176 -4.59 -16.70 17.07
CA ALA A 176 -4.65 -17.87 16.22
C ALA A 176 -4.25 -19.15 16.98
N GLN A 177 -3.15 -19.10 17.75
CA GLN A 177 -2.74 -20.22 18.60
C GLN A 177 -3.79 -20.58 19.65
N ARG A 178 -4.34 -19.58 20.36
CA ARG A 178 -5.33 -19.79 21.41
C ARG A 178 -6.64 -20.33 20.89
N TRP A 179 -7.05 -19.92 19.69
CA TRP A 179 -8.33 -20.32 19.09
C TRP A 179 -8.23 -21.59 18.24
N GLY A 180 -7.02 -22.09 18.00
CA GLY A 180 -6.78 -23.22 17.09
C GLY A 180 -7.18 -22.87 15.64
N ALA A 181 -6.98 -21.63 15.24
CA ALA A 181 -7.33 -21.08 13.93
C ALA A 181 -6.07 -20.74 13.12
N PRO A 182 -6.09 -20.78 11.79
CA PRO A 182 -4.95 -20.33 10.98
C PRO A 182 -4.77 -18.82 11.03
N LEU A 183 -3.50 -18.38 10.91
CA LEU A 183 -3.11 -16.99 10.75
C LEU A 183 -2.82 -16.68 9.28
N VAL A 184 -3.55 -15.71 8.72
CA VAL A 184 -3.22 -15.02 7.48
C VAL A 184 -2.69 -13.64 7.83
N HIS A 185 -1.59 -13.21 7.20
CA HIS A 185 -0.98 -11.91 7.50
C HIS A 185 -0.67 -11.11 6.24
N ALA A 186 -0.91 -9.81 6.29
CA ALA A 186 -0.52 -8.82 5.28
C ALA A 186 0.38 -7.76 5.92
N MET A 187 1.58 -7.58 5.35
CA MET A 187 2.61 -6.69 5.91
C MET A 187 2.25 -5.22 5.75
N HIS A 188 1.68 -4.83 4.61
CA HIS A 188 1.43 -3.46 4.13
C HIS A 188 2.68 -2.61 3.96
N THR A 189 3.66 -2.74 4.82
CA THR A 189 5.01 -2.16 4.70
C THR A 189 6.00 -3.05 5.45
N MET A 190 7.22 -3.12 4.96
CA MET A 190 8.28 -3.95 5.53
C MET A 190 9.46 -3.08 5.98
N ALA A 191 9.94 -3.27 7.20
CA ALA A 191 11.03 -2.48 7.78
C ALA A 191 12.32 -2.60 6.99
N LYS A 192 12.71 -3.82 6.57
CA LYS A 192 13.94 -4.03 5.80
C LYS A 192 13.88 -3.32 4.44
N VAL A 193 12.73 -3.33 3.78
CA VAL A 193 12.54 -2.63 2.49
C VAL A 193 12.58 -1.11 2.69
N LYS A 194 11.91 -0.58 3.72
CA LYS A 194 11.97 0.85 4.05
C LYS A 194 13.38 1.29 4.39
N ASN A 195 14.11 0.51 5.19
CA ASN A 195 15.47 0.84 5.58
C ASN A 195 16.47 0.81 4.42
N ALA A 196 16.18 0.02 3.37
CA ALA A 196 16.97 0.02 2.13
C ALA A 196 16.66 1.23 1.22
N ASN A 197 15.52 1.90 1.41
CA ASN A 197 15.01 2.98 0.56
C ASN A 197 14.64 4.23 1.39
N LEU A 198 15.51 4.63 2.32
CA LEU A 198 15.27 5.81 3.17
C LEU A 198 15.26 7.08 2.32
N ALA A 199 14.30 7.96 2.59
CA ALA A 199 14.31 9.32 2.08
C ALA A 199 15.34 10.18 2.85
N ASP A 200 15.79 11.28 2.24
CA ASP A 200 16.63 12.25 2.94
C ASP A 200 15.94 12.79 4.20
N GLY A 201 16.61 12.65 5.33
CA GLY A 201 16.09 13.07 6.63
C GLY A 201 15.10 12.10 7.28
N ASP A 202 14.87 10.92 6.71
CA ASP A 202 14.10 9.85 7.34
C ASP A 202 14.96 9.02 8.29
N THR A 203 14.34 8.35 9.26
CA THR A 203 15.03 7.51 10.23
C THR A 203 14.75 6.03 9.96
N PRO A 204 15.74 5.14 10.16
CA PRO A 204 15.54 3.71 10.01
C PRO A 204 14.45 3.18 10.96
N GLU A 205 13.69 2.23 10.50
CA GLU A 205 12.75 1.48 11.35
C GLU A 205 13.53 0.69 12.43
N PRO A 206 13.02 0.61 13.66
CA PRO A 206 13.75 0.03 14.78
C PRO A 206 13.99 -1.47 14.60
N ALA A 207 15.10 -1.97 15.16
CA ALA A 207 15.47 -3.40 15.12
C ALA A 207 14.37 -4.31 15.69
N ALA A 208 13.67 -3.86 16.73
CA ALA A 208 12.54 -4.60 17.32
C ALA A 208 11.43 -4.88 16.28
N ARG A 209 11.16 -3.92 15.38
CA ARG A 209 10.20 -4.13 14.28
C ARG A 209 10.70 -5.18 13.30
N VAL A 210 11.97 -5.13 12.90
CA VAL A 210 12.58 -6.13 11.99
C VAL A 210 12.49 -7.55 12.56
N ILE A 211 12.79 -7.70 13.86
CA ILE A 211 12.69 -8.97 14.58
C ILE A 211 11.23 -9.44 14.60
N GLY A 212 10.31 -8.55 14.98
CA GLY A 212 8.88 -8.84 15.05
C GLY A 212 8.29 -9.26 13.70
N GLU A 213 8.61 -8.56 12.63
CA GLU A 213 8.19 -8.92 11.28
C GLU A 213 8.70 -10.32 10.88
N THR A 214 9.97 -10.64 11.19
CA THR A 214 10.56 -11.95 10.91
C THR A 214 9.83 -13.07 11.66
N GLN A 215 9.48 -12.85 12.92
CA GLN A 215 8.73 -13.82 13.73
C GLN A 215 7.32 -14.06 13.18
N ILE A 216 6.62 -12.99 12.76
CA ILE A 216 5.27 -13.10 12.22
C ILE A 216 5.27 -13.83 10.87
N VAL A 217 6.25 -13.55 10.01
CA VAL A 217 6.41 -14.25 8.72
C VAL A 217 6.56 -15.76 8.96
N ALA A 218 7.41 -16.16 9.92
CA ALA A 218 7.60 -17.57 10.27
C ALA A 218 6.33 -18.22 10.85
N ALA A 219 5.59 -17.49 11.70
CA ALA A 219 4.40 -17.98 12.40
C ALA A 219 3.15 -18.07 11.52
N SER A 220 3.09 -17.32 10.42
CA SER A 220 1.91 -17.24 9.56
C SER A 220 1.67 -18.52 8.76
N ASP A 221 0.40 -18.93 8.64
CA ASP A 221 -0.01 -20.04 7.76
C ASP A 221 -0.05 -19.61 6.30
N ARG A 222 -0.40 -18.34 6.04
CA ARG A 222 -0.33 -17.69 4.72
C ARG A 222 0.06 -16.22 4.88
N LEU A 223 0.77 -15.72 3.89
CA LEU A 223 1.13 -14.33 3.72
C LEU A 223 0.46 -13.79 2.46
N ILE A 224 -0.13 -12.61 2.53
CA ILE A 224 -0.68 -11.90 1.38
C ILE A 224 0.30 -10.78 1.03
N ALA A 225 0.85 -10.83 -0.18
CA ALA A 225 1.64 -9.78 -0.80
C ALA A 225 0.80 -9.03 -1.84
N ASN A 226 0.95 -7.73 -1.91
CA ASN A 226 0.21 -6.89 -2.87
C ASN A 226 0.72 -7.04 -4.31
N THR A 227 2.00 -7.41 -4.47
CA THR A 227 2.68 -7.58 -5.77
C THR A 227 3.61 -8.77 -5.74
N ALA A 228 4.05 -9.21 -6.94
CA ALA A 228 5.08 -10.24 -7.06
C ALA A 228 6.41 -9.76 -6.44
N GLU A 229 6.75 -8.47 -6.59
CA GLU A 229 7.95 -7.89 -5.97
C GLU A 229 7.88 -7.96 -4.44
N GLU A 230 6.74 -7.60 -3.82
CA GLU A 230 6.55 -7.75 -2.36
C GLU A 230 6.64 -9.23 -1.93
N ALA A 231 6.14 -10.16 -2.74
CA ALA A 231 6.31 -11.60 -2.47
C ALA A 231 7.77 -12.04 -2.50
N ASP A 232 8.54 -11.58 -3.49
CA ASP A 232 9.98 -11.83 -3.59
C ASP A 232 10.75 -11.18 -2.43
N GLU A 233 10.37 -9.99 -2.00
CA GLU A 233 10.95 -9.32 -0.83
C GLU A 233 10.69 -10.08 0.47
N LEU A 234 9.49 -10.65 0.67
CA LEU A 234 9.19 -11.52 1.79
C LEU A 234 10.10 -12.74 1.82
N VAL A 235 10.34 -13.37 0.67
CA VAL A 235 11.23 -14.52 0.55
C VAL A 235 12.68 -14.12 0.80
N ARG A 236 13.17 -13.07 0.11
CA ARG A 236 14.59 -12.67 0.18
C ARG A 236 14.99 -12.07 1.52
N HIS A 237 14.13 -11.22 2.10
CA HIS A 237 14.48 -10.46 3.30
C HIS A 237 14.01 -11.12 4.60
N TYR A 238 12.91 -11.86 4.57
CA TYR A 238 12.32 -12.44 5.77
C TYR A 238 12.30 -13.96 5.78
N ALA A 239 12.93 -14.61 4.79
CA ALA A 239 12.98 -16.07 4.63
C ALA A 239 11.57 -16.71 4.63
N ALA A 240 10.58 -16.02 4.04
CA ALA A 240 9.26 -16.59 3.90
C ALA A 240 9.30 -17.85 3.03
N ASP A 241 8.56 -18.88 3.43
CA ASP A 241 8.32 -20.05 2.57
C ASP A 241 7.49 -19.61 1.36
N PRO A 242 8.02 -19.72 0.11
CA PRO A 242 7.29 -19.30 -1.09
C PRO A 242 5.92 -19.97 -1.23
N ALA A 243 5.75 -21.20 -0.70
CA ALA A 243 4.48 -21.92 -0.74
C ALA A 243 3.40 -21.30 0.17
N LYS A 244 3.80 -20.44 1.11
CA LYS A 244 2.89 -19.71 2.00
C LYS A 244 2.51 -18.31 1.48
N VAL A 245 3.26 -17.75 0.51
CA VAL A 245 3.03 -16.42 -0.02
C VAL A 245 2.04 -16.47 -1.18
N ALA A 246 1.02 -15.64 -1.12
CA ALA A 246 0.04 -15.46 -2.17
C ALA A 246 0.03 -13.99 -2.62
N VAL A 247 0.08 -13.75 -3.93
CA VAL A 247 -0.06 -12.40 -4.49
C VAL A 247 -1.54 -12.11 -4.68
N VAL A 248 -2.03 -11.07 -4.01
CA VAL A 248 -3.40 -10.56 -4.15
C VAL A 248 -3.32 -9.05 -4.30
N HIS A 249 -3.53 -8.56 -5.51
CA HIS A 249 -3.56 -7.12 -5.75
C HIS A 249 -4.72 -6.47 -5.00
N PRO A 250 -4.51 -5.35 -4.31
CA PRO A 250 -5.60 -4.57 -3.74
C PRO A 250 -6.46 -3.97 -4.85
N GLY A 251 -7.65 -3.53 -4.49
CA GLY A 251 -8.61 -3.00 -5.44
C GLY A 251 -8.77 -1.49 -5.38
N VAL A 252 -9.66 -1.00 -6.23
CA VAL A 252 -10.20 0.35 -6.22
C VAL A 252 -11.74 0.28 -6.21
N ASN A 253 -12.37 1.23 -5.56
CA ASN A 253 -13.82 1.37 -5.57
C ASN A 253 -14.26 2.04 -6.88
N LEU A 254 -14.62 1.21 -7.87
CA LEU A 254 -14.99 1.64 -9.22
C LEU A 254 -16.35 2.36 -9.28
N ASP A 255 -17.18 2.26 -8.25
CA ASP A 255 -18.41 3.05 -8.14
C ASP A 255 -18.12 4.51 -7.76
N ARG A 256 -17.07 4.74 -6.98
CA ARG A 256 -16.64 6.06 -6.49
C ARG A 256 -15.62 6.71 -7.41
N PHE A 257 -14.54 5.99 -7.71
CA PHE A 257 -13.47 6.45 -8.58
C PHE A 257 -13.79 6.04 -10.03
N ARG A 258 -14.38 6.95 -10.76
CA ARG A 258 -14.79 6.80 -12.15
C ARG A 258 -14.76 8.16 -12.84
N PRO A 259 -14.61 8.24 -14.17
CA PRO A 259 -14.50 9.52 -14.87
C PRO A 259 -15.69 10.44 -14.60
N PHE A 260 -16.91 9.90 -14.57
CA PHE A 260 -18.12 10.63 -14.26
C PHE A 260 -18.71 10.17 -12.92
N PRO A 261 -19.19 11.06 -12.03
CA PRO A 261 -19.98 10.65 -10.87
C PRO A 261 -21.21 9.84 -11.30
N LYS A 262 -21.64 8.92 -10.46
CA LYS A 262 -22.78 8.04 -10.75
C LYS A 262 -24.03 8.87 -11.06
N GLY A 263 -24.68 8.60 -12.20
CA GLY A 263 -25.88 9.30 -12.64
C GLY A 263 -25.60 10.64 -13.36
N THR A 264 -24.34 10.96 -13.63
CA THR A 264 -23.92 12.13 -14.41
C THR A 264 -23.19 11.74 -15.69
N GLU A 265 -23.25 10.47 -16.07
CA GLU A 265 -22.68 9.97 -17.31
C GLU A 265 -23.37 10.65 -18.52
N PRO A 266 -22.61 11.10 -19.54
CA PRO A 266 -23.20 11.68 -20.72
C PRO A 266 -24.10 10.69 -21.45
N GLY A 267 -25.21 11.18 -21.95
CA GLY A 267 -26.08 10.41 -22.85
C GLY A 267 -25.39 10.06 -24.17
N PRO A 268 -25.94 9.12 -24.96
CA PRO A 268 -25.42 8.79 -26.28
C PRO A 268 -25.31 10.04 -27.17
N GLY A 269 -24.08 10.41 -27.55
CA GLY A 269 -23.81 11.60 -28.41
C GLY A 269 -23.54 12.90 -27.62
N GLU A 270 -23.71 12.93 -26.31
CA GLU A 270 -23.32 14.06 -25.48
C GLU A 270 -21.80 14.05 -25.23
N ARG A 271 -21.15 15.21 -25.44
CA ARG A 271 -19.76 15.42 -25.06
C ARG A 271 -19.71 16.21 -23.76
N VAL A 272 -19.63 15.52 -22.62
CA VAL A 272 -19.39 16.16 -21.33
C VAL A 272 -17.93 15.99 -20.96
N ASP A 273 -17.23 17.08 -20.68
CA ASP A 273 -15.88 17.03 -20.16
C ASP A 273 -15.94 16.85 -18.63
N ALA A 274 -15.72 15.61 -18.18
CA ALA A 274 -15.69 15.25 -16.75
C ALA A 274 -14.69 16.07 -15.95
N ARG A 275 -13.55 16.43 -16.56
CA ARG A 275 -12.51 17.25 -15.93
C ARG A 275 -12.98 18.68 -15.75
N ALA A 276 -13.55 19.27 -16.78
CA ALA A 276 -14.11 20.63 -16.71
C ALA A 276 -15.20 20.73 -15.65
N ALA A 277 -16.09 19.75 -15.57
CA ALA A 277 -17.12 19.69 -14.54
C ALA A 277 -16.53 19.57 -13.12
N ALA A 278 -15.51 18.74 -12.91
CA ALA A 278 -14.84 18.60 -11.62
C ALA A 278 -14.08 19.89 -11.23
N ARG A 279 -13.41 20.54 -12.18
CA ARG A 279 -12.76 21.85 -11.98
C ARG A 279 -13.76 22.92 -11.56
N ALA A 280 -14.90 22.97 -12.20
CA ALA A 280 -15.97 23.91 -11.84
C ALA A 280 -16.46 23.69 -10.39
N ARG A 281 -16.70 22.42 -9.99
CA ARG A 281 -17.10 22.07 -8.61
C ARG A 281 -16.05 22.48 -7.56
N LEU A 282 -14.77 22.36 -7.89
CA LEU A 282 -13.67 22.71 -6.99
C LEU A 282 -13.20 24.17 -7.10
N GLY A 283 -13.82 24.97 -7.98
CA GLY A 283 -13.43 26.37 -8.23
C GLY A 283 -12.02 26.50 -8.82
N LEU A 284 -11.61 25.58 -9.71
CA LEU A 284 -10.29 25.53 -10.32
C LEU A 284 -10.29 26.11 -11.74
N PRO A 285 -9.16 26.70 -12.19
CA PRO A 285 -9.03 27.19 -13.56
C PRO A 285 -9.23 26.09 -14.60
N GLN A 286 -9.97 26.38 -15.68
CA GLN A 286 -10.30 25.36 -16.69
C GLN A 286 -9.09 24.99 -17.57
N ASP A 287 -8.22 25.96 -17.90
CA ASP A 287 -7.10 25.77 -18.85
C ASP A 287 -5.75 25.53 -18.14
N ALA A 288 -5.73 25.36 -16.82
CA ALA A 288 -4.49 25.18 -16.08
C ALA A 288 -3.95 23.74 -16.21
N LEU A 289 -2.61 23.62 -16.25
CA LEU A 289 -1.92 22.39 -15.92
C LEU A 289 -2.05 22.15 -14.41
N ILE A 290 -2.63 21.05 -13.99
CA ILE A 290 -2.87 20.74 -12.57
C ILE A 290 -2.15 19.44 -12.22
N PRO A 291 -0.83 19.48 -11.90
CA PRO A 291 -0.14 18.35 -11.28
C PRO A 291 -0.55 18.26 -9.81
N LEU A 292 -1.28 17.19 -9.47
CA LEU A 292 -1.84 16.95 -8.15
C LEU A 292 -0.92 16.03 -7.33
N PHE A 293 -0.64 16.40 -6.08
CA PHE A 293 -0.21 15.46 -5.06
C PHE A 293 -1.39 15.15 -4.14
N ALA A 294 -1.65 13.86 -3.88
CA ALA A 294 -2.68 13.43 -2.95
C ALA A 294 -2.13 12.31 -2.04
N GLY A 295 -2.17 12.52 -0.72
CA GLY A 295 -1.69 11.55 0.24
C GLY A 295 -1.12 12.16 1.52
N ARG A 296 -0.62 11.32 2.40
CA ARG A 296 0.04 11.78 3.63
C ARG A 296 1.30 12.56 3.32
N ILE A 297 1.46 13.72 3.96
CA ILE A 297 2.65 14.56 3.83
C ILE A 297 3.73 13.98 4.75
N GLN A 298 4.66 13.22 4.16
CA GLN A 298 5.78 12.57 4.84
C GLN A 298 6.97 12.40 3.88
N PRO A 299 8.23 12.34 4.37
CA PRO A 299 9.42 12.23 3.52
C PRO A 299 9.33 11.08 2.50
N LEU A 300 8.86 9.91 2.93
CA LEU A 300 8.72 8.71 2.10
C LEU A 300 7.83 8.93 0.85
N LYS A 301 6.87 9.87 0.90
CA LYS A 301 5.98 10.20 -0.24
C LYS A 301 6.54 11.32 -1.12
N ALA A 302 7.62 11.95 -0.69
CA ALA A 302 8.42 12.93 -1.42
C ALA A 302 7.61 14.05 -2.11
N PRO A 303 6.63 14.72 -1.46
CA PRO A 303 5.93 15.84 -2.08
C PRO A 303 6.86 17.03 -2.43
N ASP A 304 8.02 17.11 -1.80
CA ASP A 304 9.06 18.09 -2.09
C ASP A 304 9.65 17.94 -3.50
N ILE A 305 9.73 16.71 -4.03
CA ILE A 305 10.19 16.45 -5.40
C ILE A 305 9.24 17.08 -6.41
N LEU A 306 7.91 17.01 -6.19
CA LEU A 306 6.95 17.72 -7.05
C LEU A 306 7.19 19.22 -7.02
N LEU A 307 7.37 19.82 -5.84
CA LEU A 307 7.60 21.27 -5.73
C LEU A 307 8.91 21.68 -6.43
N ARG A 308 9.97 20.93 -6.27
CA ARG A 308 11.26 21.16 -6.96
C ARG A 308 11.12 20.99 -8.48
N ALA A 309 10.40 19.97 -8.94
CA ALA A 309 10.13 19.76 -10.37
C ALA A 309 9.35 20.93 -10.98
N VAL A 310 8.36 21.45 -10.26
CA VAL A 310 7.61 22.64 -10.72
C VAL A 310 8.49 23.88 -10.75
N ALA A 311 9.40 24.06 -9.79
CA ALA A 311 10.35 25.17 -9.82
C ALA A 311 11.26 25.07 -11.06
N VAL A 312 11.84 23.90 -11.34
CA VAL A 312 12.65 23.68 -12.56
C VAL A 312 11.83 23.97 -13.83
N LEU A 313 10.59 23.47 -13.89
CA LEU A 313 9.71 23.72 -15.03
C LEU A 313 9.45 25.23 -15.25
N LEU A 314 9.22 25.99 -14.17
CA LEU A 314 8.93 27.42 -14.25
C LEU A 314 10.18 28.28 -14.51
N ASP A 315 11.37 27.79 -14.15
CA ASP A 315 12.65 28.40 -14.54
C ASP A 315 12.91 28.27 -16.05
N GLU A 316 12.58 27.07 -16.61
CA GLU A 316 12.71 26.80 -18.05
C GLU A 316 11.57 27.45 -18.88
N ARG A 317 10.36 27.54 -18.33
CA ARG A 317 9.13 27.97 -19.00
C ARG A 317 8.33 28.96 -18.13
N PRO A 318 8.84 30.18 -17.94
CA PRO A 318 8.20 31.19 -17.06
C PRO A 318 6.75 31.54 -17.45
N GLU A 319 6.39 31.40 -18.72
CA GLU A 319 5.05 31.68 -19.23
C GLU A 319 3.99 30.71 -18.70
N LEU A 320 4.39 29.51 -18.25
CA LEU A 320 3.47 28.54 -17.66
C LEU A 320 2.97 28.97 -16.27
N ARG A 321 3.62 29.95 -15.61
CA ARG A 321 3.24 30.42 -14.27
C ARG A 321 1.78 30.86 -14.16
N SER A 322 1.24 31.50 -15.17
CA SER A 322 -0.16 31.92 -15.21
C SER A 322 -1.14 30.78 -15.51
N ARG A 323 -0.63 29.60 -15.92
CA ARG A 323 -1.41 28.44 -16.38
C ARG A 323 -1.09 27.15 -15.62
N ILE A 324 -0.42 27.22 -14.47
CA ILE A 324 -0.15 26.07 -13.61
C ILE A 324 -0.74 26.28 -12.23
N LEU A 325 -1.30 25.24 -11.66
CA LEU A 325 -1.78 25.18 -10.27
C LEU A 325 -1.41 23.84 -9.67
N VAL A 326 -0.74 23.82 -8.53
CA VAL A 326 -0.20 22.63 -7.87
C VAL A 326 -0.94 22.37 -6.55
N PRO A 327 -2.03 21.60 -6.57
CA PRO A 327 -2.69 21.20 -5.32
C PRO A 327 -1.86 20.13 -4.59
N VAL A 328 -1.68 20.33 -3.30
CA VAL A 328 -1.13 19.35 -2.37
C VAL A 328 -2.23 19.00 -1.37
N VAL A 329 -2.90 17.87 -1.57
CA VAL A 329 -4.06 17.45 -0.77
C VAL A 329 -3.62 16.37 0.22
N GLY A 330 -3.66 16.67 1.53
CA GLY A 330 -3.28 15.71 2.56
C GLY A 330 -2.91 16.36 3.88
N GLY A 331 -2.70 15.52 4.88
CA GLY A 331 -2.31 15.91 6.23
C GLY A 331 -0.90 15.47 6.60
N PRO A 332 -0.31 16.08 7.63
CA PRO A 332 0.99 15.68 8.15
C PRO A 332 0.91 14.29 8.77
N SER A 333 1.97 13.51 8.59
CA SER A 333 2.13 12.17 9.16
C SER A 333 3.60 11.82 9.34
N GLY A 334 3.93 11.17 10.47
CA GLY A 334 5.29 10.69 10.76
C GLY A 334 6.29 11.77 11.17
N SER A 335 7.57 11.39 11.23
CA SER A 335 8.71 12.24 11.55
C SER A 335 9.27 12.96 10.30
N GLY A 336 9.99 14.05 10.49
CA GLY A 336 10.69 14.78 9.41
C GLY A 336 9.92 15.97 8.84
N LEU A 337 9.63 16.00 7.53
CA LEU A 337 8.80 17.05 6.89
C LEU A 337 7.32 17.01 7.35
N ALA A 338 7.12 16.55 8.54
CA ALA A 338 5.84 16.20 9.15
C ALA A 338 4.87 17.38 9.31
N LYS A 339 5.34 18.60 9.07
CA LYS A 339 4.48 19.77 9.16
C LYS A 339 4.25 20.35 7.75
N PRO A 340 2.99 20.61 7.35
CA PRO A 340 2.66 21.30 6.09
C PRO A 340 3.46 22.59 5.90
N GLU A 341 3.81 23.28 6.99
CA GLU A 341 4.67 24.48 7.01
C GLU A 341 6.06 24.25 6.39
N GLY A 342 6.63 23.04 6.52
CA GLY A 342 7.91 22.70 5.89
C GLY A 342 7.85 22.77 4.37
N LEU A 343 6.78 22.27 3.77
CA LEU A 343 6.54 22.36 2.33
C LEU A 343 6.16 23.77 1.91
N GLN A 344 5.39 24.50 2.72
CA GLN A 344 5.08 25.92 2.46
C GLN A 344 6.35 26.76 2.43
N LYS A 345 7.24 26.58 3.41
CA LYS A 345 8.55 27.23 3.44
C LYS A 345 9.42 26.83 2.23
N LEU A 346 9.35 25.58 1.81
CA LEU A 346 10.05 25.13 0.60
C LEU A 346 9.48 25.81 -0.64
N ALA A 347 8.16 25.84 -0.82
CA ALA A 347 7.53 26.53 -1.96
C ALA A 347 7.91 28.01 -2.03
N ALA A 348 7.98 28.71 -0.87
CA ALA A 348 8.43 30.09 -0.79
C ALA A 348 9.91 30.24 -1.18
N ARG A 349 10.80 29.38 -0.68
CA ARG A 349 12.23 29.41 -1.06
C ARG A 349 12.46 29.12 -2.54
N LEU A 350 11.62 28.27 -3.14
CA LEU A 350 11.67 27.95 -4.57
C LEU A 350 10.97 29.02 -5.45
N GLY A 351 10.39 30.07 -4.85
CA GLY A 351 9.71 31.12 -5.59
C GLY A 351 8.42 30.68 -6.30
N ILE A 352 7.75 29.63 -5.82
CA ILE A 352 6.54 29.04 -6.44
C ILE A 352 5.31 29.05 -5.52
N ALA A 353 5.35 29.78 -4.41
CA ALA A 353 4.25 29.80 -3.44
C ALA A 353 2.92 30.30 -4.02
N ASP A 354 2.97 31.13 -5.05
CA ASP A 354 1.81 31.68 -5.77
C ASP A 354 1.04 30.61 -6.57
N VAL A 355 1.71 29.56 -7.04
CA VAL A 355 1.08 28.49 -7.82
C VAL A 355 0.75 27.24 -7.00
N VAL A 356 1.25 27.12 -5.76
CA VAL A 356 0.98 25.96 -4.90
C VAL A 356 -0.23 26.21 -3.99
N ARG A 357 -1.09 25.19 -3.83
CA ARG A 357 -2.26 25.23 -2.95
C ARG A 357 -2.29 24.04 -2.03
N PHE A 358 -2.02 24.25 -0.74
CA PHE A 358 -2.14 23.23 0.29
C PHE A 358 -3.60 23.08 0.72
N ARG A 359 -4.08 21.83 0.78
CA ARG A 359 -5.44 21.47 1.19
C ARG A 359 -5.37 20.38 2.26
N PRO A 360 -6.21 20.46 3.30
CA PRO A 360 -6.31 19.40 4.30
C PRO A 360 -6.76 18.09 3.66
N PRO A 361 -6.65 16.97 4.38
CA PRO A 361 -7.25 15.70 3.95
C PRO A 361 -8.73 15.86 3.68
N VAL A 362 -9.20 15.26 2.60
CA VAL A 362 -10.59 15.31 2.17
C VAL A 362 -11.23 13.92 2.20
N GLY A 363 -12.55 13.86 2.28
CA GLY A 363 -13.29 12.61 2.13
C GLY A 363 -13.10 12.00 0.73
N GLN A 364 -13.33 10.71 0.61
CA GLN A 364 -13.04 9.97 -0.63
C GLN A 364 -13.87 10.43 -1.83
N GLU A 365 -15.10 10.93 -1.62
CA GLU A 365 -15.92 11.50 -2.71
C GLU A 365 -15.29 12.79 -3.26
N GLN A 366 -14.86 13.67 -2.37
CA GLN A 366 -14.17 14.90 -2.79
C GLN A 366 -12.79 14.59 -3.37
N LEU A 367 -12.10 13.55 -2.88
CA LEU A 367 -10.83 13.10 -3.46
C LEU A 367 -11.01 12.63 -4.91
N ALA A 368 -12.12 11.95 -5.21
CA ALA A 368 -12.44 11.55 -6.57
C ALA A 368 -12.62 12.77 -7.49
N ASP A 369 -13.20 13.89 -7.00
CA ASP A 369 -13.28 15.13 -7.77
C ASP A 369 -11.89 15.78 -7.98
N TRP A 370 -11.01 15.73 -6.97
CA TRP A 370 -9.63 16.17 -7.13
C TRP A 370 -8.89 15.37 -8.22
N PHE A 371 -9.08 14.05 -8.25
CA PHE A 371 -8.50 13.22 -9.32
C PHE A 371 -9.06 13.61 -10.68
N ARG A 372 -10.39 13.69 -10.84
CA ARG A 372 -11.03 14.10 -12.12
C ARG A 372 -10.53 15.45 -12.62
N ALA A 373 -10.32 16.41 -11.71
CA ALA A 373 -9.88 17.77 -12.02
C ALA A 373 -8.41 17.86 -12.44
N ALA A 374 -7.56 16.94 -11.97
CA ALA A 374 -6.12 16.98 -12.21
C ALA A 374 -5.76 16.71 -13.68
N SER A 375 -4.68 17.32 -14.13
CA SER A 375 -4.05 16.96 -15.42
C SER A 375 -3.24 15.68 -15.29
N VAL A 376 -2.57 15.50 -14.14
CA VAL A 376 -1.78 14.33 -13.81
C VAL A 376 -1.66 14.21 -12.29
N LEU A 377 -1.77 12.99 -11.75
CA LEU A 377 -1.38 12.70 -10.36
C LEU A 377 0.13 12.49 -10.30
N VAL A 378 0.82 13.10 -9.32
CA VAL A 378 2.27 12.96 -9.16
C VAL A 378 2.59 12.21 -7.88
N MET A 379 3.28 11.07 -8.00
CA MET A 379 3.65 10.17 -6.90
C MET A 379 5.15 9.87 -6.91
N PRO A 380 6.01 10.77 -6.44
CA PRO A 380 7.46 10.60 -6.45
C PRO A 380 7.99 9.83 -5.23
N SER A 381 7.20 8.88 -4.71
CA SER A 381 7.48 8.14 -3.49
C SER A 381 8.81 7.39 -3.54
N TYR A 382 9.55 7.34 -2.43
CA TYR A 382 10.75 6.48 -2.28
C TYR A 382 10.39 5.00 -2.10
N SER A 383 9.22 4.72 -1.54
CA SER A 383 8.71 3.36 -1.38
C SER A 383 7.18 3.36 -1.42
N GLU A 384 6.61 2.39 -2.15
CA GLU A 384 5.17 2.20 -2.29
C GLU A 384 4.85 0.72 -2.44
N SER A 385 4.06 0.15 -1.54
CA SER A 385 3.72 -1.28 -1.59
C SER A 385 2.88 -1.65 -2.80
N PHE A 386 1.95 -0.76 -3.22
CA PHE A 386 1.13 -0.97 -4.41
C PHE A 386 0.80 0.35 -5.13
N GLY A 387 0.38 1.38 -4.38
CA GLY A 387 -0.04 2.65 -4.96
C GLY A 387 -1.56 2.74 -5.17
N LEU A 388 -2.36 2.51 -4.11
CA LEU A 388 -3.83 2.65 -4.18
C LEU A 388 -4.24 3.99 -4.77
N VAL A 389 -3.59 5.08 -4.37
CA VAL A 389 -3.86 6.43 -4.88
C VAL A 389 -3.64 6.53 -6.40
N ALA A 390 -2.64 5.78 -6.93
CA ALA A 390 -2.42 5.72 -8.38
C ALA A 390 -3.59 5.07 -9.11
N ILE A 391 -4.10 3.94 -8.59
CA ILE A 391 -5.23 3.24 -9.20
C ILE A 391 -6.53 4.03 -9.04
N GLU A 392 -6.74 4.70 -7.90
CA GLU A 392 -7.88 5.58 -7.67
C GLU A 392 -7.92 6.74 -8.66
N ALA A 393 -6.79 7.40 -8.89
CA ALA A 393 -6.67 8.46 -9.89
C ALA A 393 -6.92 7.94 -11.32
N GLN A 394 -6.33 6.79 -11.65
CA GLN A 394 -6.54 6.14 -12.95
C GLN A 394 -8.00 5.77 -13.18
N ALA A 395 -8.66 5.19 -12.17
CA ALA A 395 -10.08 4.88 -12.23
C ALA A 395 -10.95 6.14 -12.46
N ALA A 396 -10.52 7.30 -11.92
CA ALA A 396 -11.17 8.59 -12.14
C ALA A 396 -10.84 9.23 -13.51
N GLY A 397 -10.02 8.57 -14.36
CA GLY A 397 -9.63 9.07 -15.68
C GLY A 397 -8.44 10.01 -15.67
N THR A 398 -7.56 9.91 -14.67
CA THR A 398 -6.39 10.78 -14.53
C THR A 398 -5.10 9.96 -14.67
N PRO A 399 -4.20 10.33 -15.59
CA PRO A 399 -2.90 9.69 -15.74
C PRO A 399 -2.01 9.93 -14.52
N VAL A 400 -1.01 9.06 -14.33
CA VAL A 400 -0.12 9.11 -13.18
C VAL A 400 1.33 9.30 -13.61
N LEU A 401 2.02 10.27 -13.00
CA LEU A 401 3.48 10.43 -13.04
C LEU A 401 4.05 9.90 -11.71
N ALA A 402 4.77 8.79 -11.76
CA ALA A 402 5.23 8.13 -10.55
C ALA A 402 6.71 7.76 -10.61
N ALA A 403 7.33 7.59 -9.43
CA ALA A 403 8.62 6.90 -9.34
C ALA A 403 8.45 5.42 -9.70
N ALA A 404 9.44 4.83 -10.37
CA ALA A 404 9.44 3.41 -10.70
C ALA A 404 9.91 2.56 -9.50
N VAL A 405 9.14 2.55 -8.41
CA VAL A 405 9.48 1.86 -7.14
C VAL A 405 8.33 0.98 -6.66
N GLY A 406 8.67 -0.15 -6.06
CA GLY A 406 7.74 -1.09 -5.42
C GLY A 406 6.58 -1.46 -6.35
N GLY A 407 5.35 -1.33 -5.87
CA GLY A 407 4.15 -1.68 -6.63
C GLY A 407 3.73 -0.69 -7.73
N LEU A 408 4.35 0.50 -7.82
CA LEU A 408 3.95 1.50 -8.83
C LEU A 408 4.10 1.02 -10.28
N PRO A 409 5.13 0.24 -10.66
CA PRO A 409 5.19 -0.34 -12.02
C PRO A 409 4.09 -1.36 -12.35
N VAL A 410 3.44 -1.94 -11.34
CA VAL A 410 2.25 -2.78 -11.52
C VAL A 410 1.00 -1.91 -11.72
N ALA A 411 0.89 -0.85 -10.91
CA ALA A 411 -0.23 0.07 -10.95
C ALA A 411 -0.25 0.96 -12.19
N VAL A 412 0.91 1.38 -12.71
CA VAL A 412 1.04 2.33 -13.82
C VAL A 412 1.75 1.68 -15.00
N ARG A 413 1.13 1.69 -16.17
CA ARG A 413 1.75 1.25 -17.42
C ARG A 413 2.44 2.44 -18.08
N ASP A 414 3.79 2.43 -18.05
CA ASP A 414 4.59 3.53 -18.59
C ASP A 414 4.26 3.80 -20.08
N GLY A 415 4.14 5.09 -20.41
CA GLY A 415 3.76 5.55 -21.75
C GLY A 415 2.29 5.35 -22.13
N HIS A 416 1.51 4.58 -21.35
CA HIS A 416 0.11 4.23 -21.67
C HIS A 416 -0.89 4.83 -20.68
N THR A 417 -0.74 4.55 -19.38
CA THR A 417 -1.66 5.06 -18.34
C THR A 417 -1.02 6.15 -17.49
N GLY A 418 0.21 6.49 -17.79
CA GLY A 418 1.02 7.48 -17.11
C GLY A 418 2.47 7.39 -17.51
N ARG A 419 3.36 7.94 -16.68
CA ARG A 419 4.80 7.92 -16.85
C ARG A 419 5.48 7.42 -15.58
N LEU A 420 6.50 6.58 -15.74
CA LEU A 420 7.37 6.13 -14.68
C LEU A 420 8.74 6.80 -14.81
N VAL A 421 9.23 7.37 -13.71
CA VAL A 421 10.55 8.00 -13.62
C VAL A 421 11.48 7.13 -12.78
N GLN A 422 12.66 6.85 -13.30
CA GLN A 422 13.72 6.20 -12.53
C GLN A 422 14.39 7.21 -11.61
N GLY A 423 14.39 6.92 -10.30
CA GLY A 423 14.96 7.82 -9.30
C GLY A 423 14.08 9.03 -8.97
N HIS A 424 14.71 10.03 -8.31
CA HIS A 424 14.01 11.15 -7.68
C HIS A 424 14.59 12.51 -8.10
N ASP A 425 15.27 12.57 -9.25
CA ASP A 425 15.76 13.84 -9.82
C ASP A 425 14.58 14.74 -10.23
N PRO A 426 14.39 15.91 -9.60
CA PRO A 426 13.32 16.83 -9.96
C PRO A 426 13.28 17.23 -11.44
N ALA A 427 14.45 17.30 -12.10
CA ALA A 427 14.51 17.64 -13.53
C ALA A 427 13.87 16.56 -14.42
N ALA A 428 13.93 15.29 -14.00
CA ALA A 428 13.26 14.21 -14.72
C ALA A 428 11.72 14.34 -14.65
N TYR A 429 11.18 14.69 -13.49
CA TYR A 429 9.75 14.99 -13.32
C TYR A 429 9.34 16.25 -14.08
N ALA A 430 10.17 17.30 -14.03
CA ALA A 430 9.92 18.54 -14.78
C ALA A 430 9.79 18.30 -16.28
N ARG A 431 10.65 17.46 -16.87
CA ARG A 431 10.54 17.07 -18.29
C ARG A 431 9.19 16.45 -18.62
N VAL A 432 8.71 15.53 -17.78
CA VAL A 432 7.40 14.90 -17.99
C VAL A 432 6.26 15.92 -17.82
N LEU A 433 6.33 16.80 -16.82
CA LEU A 433 5.34 17.85 -16.63
C LEU A 433 5.30 18.82 -17.82
N ARG A 434 6.46 19.11 -18.41
CA ARG A 434 6.55 19.90 -19.65
C ARG A 434 5.85 19.20 -20.81
N ASP A 435 6.05 17.88 -20.98
CA ASP A 435 5.35 17.10 -22.02
C ASP A 435 3.82 17.24 -21.88
N PHE A 436 3.27 17.22 -20.65
CA PHE A 436 1.84 17.46 -20.40
C PHE A 436 1.42 18.91 -20.66
N ALA A 437 2.30 19.89 -20.44
CA ALA A 437 2.02 21.28 -20.73
C ALA A 437 2.00 21.57 -22.24
N ASP A 438 2.94 20.99 -22.98
CA ASP A 438 3.11 21.18 -24.42
C ASP A 438 2.10 20.37 -25.25
N ASN A 439 1.60 19.26 -24.69
CA ASN A 439 0.68 18.34 -25.37
C ASN A 439 -0.57 18.07 -24.50
N PRO A 440 -1.53 19.01 -24.44
CA PRO A 440 -2.72 18.88 -23.58
C PRO A 440 -3.57 17.61 -23.83
N GLU A 441 -3.50 17.05 -25.04
CA GLU A 441 -4.18 15.81 -25.40
C GLU A 441 -3.61 14.56 -24.73
N LEU A 442 -2.41 14.62 -24.16
CA LEU A 442 -1.83 13.51 -23.37
C LEU A 442 -2.73 13.15 -22.19
N THR A 443 -3.28 14.16 -21.52
CA THR A 443 -4.11 13.95 -20.33
C THR A 443 -5.37 13.13 -20.65
N PRO A 444 -6.27 13.50 -21.60
CA PRO A 444 -7.44 12.69 -21.90
C PRO A 444 -7.05 11.33 -22.49
N ARG A 445 -6.08 11.27 -23.41
CA ARG A 445 -5.64 10.03 -24.05
C ARG A 445 -5.14 9.00 -23.03
N MET A 446 -4.21 9.40 -22.15
CA MET A 446 -3.69 8.52 -21.11
C MET A 446 -4.75 8.27 -20.03
N GLY A 447 -5.60 9.26 -19.72
CA GLY A 447 -6.69 9.15 -18.76
C GLY A 447 -7.71 8.07 -19.15
N ASP A 448 -8.11 8.00 -20.42
CA ASP A 448 -8.99 6.95 -20.94
C ASP A 448 -8.33 5.55 -20.83
N ALA A 449 -7.05 5.47 -21.16
CA ALA A 449 -6.30 4.22 -20.99
C ALA A 449 -6.17 3.82 -19.51
N ALA A 450 -5.95 4.80 -18.64
CA ALA A 450 -5.86 4.64 -17.20
C ALA A 450 -7.19 4.13 -16.61
N ALA A 451 -8.32 4.73 -17.00
CA ALA A 451 -9.64 4.29 -16.54
C ALA A 451 -9.95 2.84 -16.96
N ARG A 452 -9.60 2.46 -18.19
CA ARG A 452 -9.75 1.06 -18.65
C ARG A 452 -8.81 0.11 -17.88
N HIS A 453 -7.59 0.50 -17.63
CA HIS A 453 -6.63 -0.32 -16.87
C HIS A 453 -7.10 -0.55 -15.43
N ALA A 454 -7.61 0.48 -14.78
CA ALA A 454 -8.09 0.41 -13.41
C ALA A 454 -9.26 -0.57 -13.22
N GLN A 455 -10.03 -0.88 -14.27
CA GLN A 455 -11.11 -1.89 -14.21
C GLN A 455 -10.59 -3.30 -13.85
N SER A 456 -9.31 -3.59 -14.09
CA SER A 456 -8.72 -4.87 -13.72
C SER A 456 -8.40 -4.98 -12.21
N PHE A 457 -8.54 -3.91 -11.45
CA PHE A 457 -8.25 -3.83 -10.02
C PHE A 457 -9.51 -3.60 -9.17
N GLY A 458 -10.57 -4.35 -9.40
CA GLY A 458 -11.78 -4.25 -8.58
C GLY A 458 -11.62 -4.94 -7.22
N TRP A 459 -12.17 -4.33 -6.14
CA TRP A 459 -12.18 -4.95 -4.82
C TRP A 459 -12.92 -6.29 -4.78
N ASP A 460 -13.87 -6.53 -5.66
CA ASP A 460 -14.58 -7.83 -5.74
C ASP A 460 -13.61 -8.96 -6.12
N SER A 461 -12.70 -8.71 -7.07
CA SER A 461 -11.65 -9.65 -7.45
C SER A 461 -10.65 -9.87 -6.31
N ALA A 462 -10.25 -8.80 -5.62
CA ALA A 462 -9.35 -8.88 -4.46
C ALA A 462 -9.98 -9.71 -3.32
N ALA A 463 -11.26 -9.49 -3.02
CA ALA A 463 -11.98 -10.24 -2.00
C ALA A 463 -12.15 -11.72 -2.36
N ALA A 464 -12.45 -12.03 -3.62
CA ALA A 464 -12.54 -13.41 -4.10
C ALA A 464 -11.20 -14.14 -3.96
N ALA A 465 -10.10 -13.51 -4.42
CA ALA A 465 -8.75 -14.07 -4.29
C ALA A 465 -8.34 -14.24 -2.81
N THR A 466 -8.67 -13.25 -1.96
CA THR A 466 -8.42 -13.35 -0.51
C THR A 466 -9.20 -14.50 0.11
N ALA A 467 -10.46 -14.73 -0.27
CA ALA A 467 -11.26 -15.86 0.21
C ALA A 467 -10.67 -17.22 -0.20
N ASP A 468 -10.02 -17.31 -1.36
CA ASP A 468 -9.30 -18.50 -1.80
C ASP A 468 -8.04 -18.73 -0.94
N VAL A 469 -7.29 -17.66 -0.59
CA VAL A 469 -6.16 -17.73 0.36
C VAL A 469 -6.63 -18.20 1.74
N TYR A 470 -7.76 -17.70 2.23
CA TYR A 470 -8.35 -18.13 3.50
C TYR A 470 -8.71 -19.63 3.47
N THR A 471 -9.34 -20.08 2.42
CA THR A 471 -9.69 -21.47 2.21
C THR A 471 -8.44 -22.35 2.24
N ALA A 472 -7.38 -21.94 1.53
CA ALA A 472 -6.09 -22.64 1.51
C ALA A 472 -5.42 -22.68 2.89
N ALA A 473 -5.49 -21.56 3.67
CA ALA A 473 -4.96 -21.49 5.03
C ALA A 473 -5.66 -22.48 5.97
N ILE A 474 -7.01 -22.50 5.95
CA ILE A 474 -7.83 -23.41 6.76
C ILE A 474 -7.50 -24.86 6.45
N HIS A 475 -7.34 -25.21 5.17
CA HIS A 475 -7.00 -26.57 4.76
C HIS A 475 -5.59 -26.99 5.20
N ALA A 476 -4.61 -26.12 5.05
CA ALA A 476 -3.24 -26.39 5.47
C ALA A 476 -3.16 -26.56 6.99
N HIS A 477 -3.82 -25.69 7.75
CA HIS A 477 -3.89 -25.77 9.22
C HIS A 477 -4.52 -27.07 9.70
N ARG A 478 -5.67 -27.45 9.15
CA ARG A 478 -6.35 -28.72 9.51
C ARG A 478 -5.51 -29.95 9.21
N ARG A 479 -4.76 -29.98 8.12
CA ARG A 479 -3.84 -31.08 7.81
C ARG A 479 -2.73 -31.18 8.85
N ARG A 480 -2.12 -30.05 9.22
CA ARG A 480 -1.04 -29.98 10.21
C ARG A 480 -1.52 -30.48 11.59
N VAL A 481 -2.69 -30.02 12.05
CA VAL A 481 -3.27 -30.46 13.33
C VAL A 481 -3.51 -31.96 13.33
N ARG A 482 -4.02 -32.55 12.24
CA ARG A 482 -4.25 -34.02 12.15
C ARG A 482 -2.95 -34.82 12.16
N SER A 483 -1.87 -34.32 11.52
CA SER A 483 -0.57 -35.01 11.50
C SER A 483 0.18 -35.01 12.84
N HIS A 484 -0.23 -34.16 13.79
CA HIS A 484 0.37 -34.13 15.15
C HIS A 484 -0.42 -34.96 16.17
N HIS A 485 -1.60 -35.47 15.81
CA HIS A 485 -2.48 -36.27 16.68
C HIS A 485 -2.65 -37.71 16.20
N GLY A 486 -2.04 -38.07 15.09
CA GLY A 486 -1.95 -39.42 14.57
C GLY A 486 -0.51 -39.94 14.60
#